data_5112896fb6e287756096611693f62f2c
#
_entry.id   5112896fb6e287756096611693f62f2c
#
_cell.length_a   1.000
_cell.length_b   1.000
_cell.length_c   1.000
_cell.angle_alpha   90.00
_cell.angle_beta   90.00
_cell.angle_gamma   90.00
#
_symmetry.space_group_name_H-M   'P 1'
#
loop_
_entity.id
_entity.type
_entity.pdbx_description
1 polymer ?
#
loop_
_entity_poly.entity_id
_entity_poly.type
_entity_poly.pdbx_seq_one_letter_code
_entity_poly.pdbx_strand_id
1 'polypeptide(L)'
;MKIIKVKTDSKDYDIKVGHDLLGSIPLKKLVSQKDILLIVDNKVPELLINKLKNNLKKSSSKKINSIKINASENNKNMSYLAKAYDYLIKNNYSRDCIIFGVGGGITCDMTGFIASTFL
;
A
#
# COMPACT_ATOMS: atom_id res chain seq x y z
N MET A 1 -8.86 18.93 -4.90
CA MET A 1 -9.03 17.55 -4.41
C MET A 1 -10.49 17.29 -4.10
N LYS A 2 -10.97 16.15 -4.53
CA LYS A 2 -12.32 15.70 -4.22
C LYS A 2 -12.26 14.55 -3.21
N ILE A 3 -13.14 14.60 -2.19
CA ILE A 3 -13.22 13.54 -1.18
C ILE A 3 -14.59 12.89 -1.29
N ILE A 4 -14.60 11.57 -1.46
CA ILE A 4 -15.82 10.76 -1.47
C ILE A 4 -15.82 9.93 -0.18
N LYS A 5 -16.82 10.13 0.65
CA LYS A 5 -16.96 9.38 1.90
C LYS A 5 -17.74 8.10 1.66
N VAL A 6 -17.16 6.97 2.09
CA VAL A 6 -17.79 5.66 1.99
C VAL A 6 -18.14 5.17 3.39
N LYS A 7 -19.40 4.90 3.62
CA LYS A 7 -19.91 4.40 4.90
C LYS A 7 -20.06 2.88 4.82
N THR A 8 -19.55 2.20 5.83
CA THR A 8 -19.71 0.75 5.97
C THR A 8 -20.15 0.41 7.38
N ASP A 9 -20.60 -0.82 7.58
CA ASP A 9 -21.02 -1.26 8.92
C ASP A 9 -19.85 -1.36 9.90
N SER A 10 -18.64 -1.61 9.41
CA SER A 10 -17.48 -1.79 10.27
C SER A 10 -16.68 -0.51 10.47
N LYS A 11 -16.37 0.20 9.39
CA LYS A 11 -15.53 1.39 9.44
C LYS A 11 -15.73 2.23 8.18
N ASP A 12 -15.95 3.50 8.38
CA ASP A 12 -16.03 4.45 7.28
C ASP A 12 -14.63 4.77 6.74
N TYR A 13 -14.54 5.08 5.46
CA TYR A 13 -13.28 5.49 4.84
C TYR A 13 -13.53 6.52 3.75
N ASP A 14 -12.47 7.20 3.35
CA ASP A 14 -12.52 8.24 2.32
C ASP A 14 -11.81 7.79 1.05
N ILE A 15 -12.36 8.17 -0.09
CA ILE A 15 -11.69 8.11 -1.38
C ILE A 15 -11.32 9.54 -1.76
N LYS A 16 -10.03 9.79 -1.95
CA LYS A 16 -9.51 11.11 -2.30
C LYS A 16 -9.04 11.12 -3.74
N VAL A 17 -9.55 12.04 -4.53
CA VAL A 17 -9.24 12.16 -5.95
C VAL A 17 -8.64 13.55 -6.21
N GLY A 18 -7.48 13.58 -6.85
CA GLY A 18 -6.82 14.84 -7.17
C GLY A 18 -5.49 14.61 -7.88
N HIS A 19 -4.78 15.71 -8.11
CA HIS A 19 -3.46 15.70 -8.72
C HIS A 19 -2.37 15.84 -7.66
N ASP A 20 -1.23 15.19 -7.88
CA ASP A 20 -0.04 15.28 -7.03
C ASP A 20 -0.29 14.99 -5.55
N LEU A 21 -1.22 14.09 -5.25
CA LEU A 21 -1.57 13.77 -3.87
C LEU A 21 -0.49 12.96 -3.15
N LEU A 22 0.26 12.12 -3.86
CA LEU A 22 1.18 11.17 -3.22
C LEU A 22 2.27 11.86 -2.39
N GLY A 23 2.74 13.01 -2.82
CA GLY A 23 3.76 13.76 -2.11
C GLY A 23 3.24 14.69 -1.01
N SER A 24 1.95 14.95 -0.97
CA SER A 24 1.38 15.99 -0.10
C SER A 24 0.25 15.54 0.81
N ILE A 25 -0.38 14.40 0.52
CA ILE A 25 -1.49 13.92 1.34
C ILE A 25 -1.02 13.65 2.78
N PRO A 26 -1.79 14.08 3.80
CA PRO A 26 -1.39 13.84 5.20
C PRO A 26 -1.48 12.36 5.54
N LEU A 27 -0.35 11.76 5.92
CA LEU A 27 -0.28 10.33 6.26
C LEU A 27 0.15 10.07 7.71
N LYS A 28 0.57 11.10 8.44
CA LYS A 28 1.20 10.93 9.76
C LYS A 28 0.35 10.11 10.74
N LYS A 29 -0.95 10.36 10.81
CA LYS A 29 -1.84 9.61 11.72
C LYS A 29 -1.88 8.13 11.38
N LEU A 30 -1.78 7.80 10.10
CA LEU A 30 -1.86 6.42 9.65
C LEU A 30 -0.55 5.66 9.85
N VAL A 31 0.58 6.30 9.55
CA VAL A 31 1.85 5.58 9.38
C VAL A 31 2.89 5.85 10.46
N SER A 32 2.65 6.80 11.38
CA SER A 32 3.65 7.16 12.41
C SER A 32 4.05 5.93 13.23
N GLN A 33 5.36 5.67 13.31
CA GLN A 33 5.94 4.53 14.03
C GLN A 33 5.51 3.15 13.49
N LYS A 34 5.07 3.08 12.23
CA LYS A 34 4.67 1.84 11.59
C LYS A 34 5.70 1.39 10.55
N ASP A 35 5.81 0.09 10.38
CA ASP A 35 6.55 -0.51 9.27
C ASP A 35 5.65 -0.51 8.04
N ILE A 36 6.21 -0.12 6.91
CA ILE A 36 5.47 0.09 5.67
C ILE A 36 5.99 -0.84 4.59
N LEU A 37 5.08 -1.53 3.92
CA LEU A 37 5.37 -2.24 2.68
C LEU A 37 4.54 -1.63 1.55
N LEU A 38 5.20 -1.25 0.47
CA LEU A 38 4.54 -0.82 -0.76
C LEU A 38 4.52 -2.00 -1.73
N ILE A 39 3.33 -2.37 -2.18
CA ILE A 39 3.14 -3.34 -3.26
C ILE A 39 2.81 -2.54 -4.51
N VAL A 40 3.73 -2.53 -5.47
CA VAL A 40 3.71 -1.60 -6.58
C VAL A 40 3.61 -2.35 -7.91
N ASP A 41 2.64 -1.98 -8.74
CA ASP A 41 2.61 -2.47 -10.12
C ASP A 41 3.86 -1.98 -10.85
N ASN A 42 4.55 -2.88 -11.54
CA ASN A 42 5.79 -2.57 -12.24
C ASN A 42 5.63 -1.50 -13.34
N LYS A 43 4.41 -1.17 -13.74
CA LYS A 43 4.12 -0.11 -14.71
C LYS A 43 4.01 1.28 -14.09
N VAL A 44 3.99 1.39 -12.78
CA VAL A 44 3.91 2.70 -12.12
C VAL A 44 5.25 3.42 -12.23
N PRO A 45 5.28 4.68 -12.70
CA PRO A 45 6.53 5.43 -12.81
C PRO A 45 7.27 5.59 -11.48
N GLU A 46 8.58 5.43 -11.49
CA GLU A 46 9.43 5.58 -10.30
C GLU A 46 9.27 6.94 -9.62
N LEU A 47 9.01 7.98 -10.39
CA LEU A 47 8.80 9.32 -9.83
C LEU A 47 7.64 9.34 -8.83
N LEU A 48 6.55 8.66 -9.14
CA LEU A 48 5.38 8.60 -8.25
C LEU A 48 5.69 7.79 -6.99
N ILE A 49 6.41 6.69 -7.15
CA ILE A 49 6.83 5.85 -6.02
C ILE A 49 7.72 6.65 -5.07
N ASN A 50 8.66 7.41 -5.62
CA ASN A 50 9.58 8.23 -4.83
C ASN A 50 8.85 9.35 -4.09
N LYS A 51 7.85 9.97 -4.71
CA LYS A 51 7.02 10.97 -4.05
C LYS A 51 6.30 10.39 -2.83
N LEU A 52 5.74 9.20 -2.98
CA LEU A 52 5.07 8.51 -1.86
C LEU A 52 6.07 8.13 -0.78
N LYS A 53 7.22 7.55 -1.13
CA LYS A 53 8.25 7.19 -0.16
C LYS A 53 8.74 8.39 0.64
N ASN A 54 8.97 9.52 -0.01
CA ASN A 54 9.40 10.73 0.65
C ASN A 54 8.34 11.24 1.63
N ASN A 55 7.08 11.20 1.24
CA ASN A 55 5.97 11.58 2.12
C ASN A 55 5.90 10.65 3.35
N LEU A 56 6.05 9.35 3.14
CA LEU A 56 6.05 8.39 4.25
C LEU A 56 7.20 8.63 5.23
N LYS A 57 8.38 8.94 4.73
CA LYS A 57 9.52 9.29 5.58
C LYS A 57 9.24 10.53 6.43
N LYS A 58 8.70 11.57 5.82
CA LYS A 58 8.31 12.79 6.53
C LYS A 58 7.22 12.55 7.57
N SER A 59 6.41 11.54 7.35
CA SER A 59 5.29 11.18 8.24
C SER A 59 5.71 10.27 9.40
N SER A 60 7.02 10.14 9.64
CA SER A 60 7.59 9.40 10.78
C SER A 60 7.31 7.90 10.75
N SER A 61 7.15 7.30 9.58
CA SER A 61 7.12 5.85 9.47
C SER A 61 8.50 5.27 9.79
N LYS A 62 8.54 4.01 10.21
CA LYS A 62 9.79 3.32 10.54
C LYS A 62 10.45 2.77 9.28
N LYS A 63 10.17 1.52 8.98
CA LYS A 63 10.72 0.80 7.84
C LYS A 63 9.85 1.07 6.62
N ILE A 64 10.45 1.39 5.49
CA ILE A 64 9.74 1.55 4.22
C ILE A 64 10.45 0.68 3.18
N ASN A 65 9.77 -0.36 2.72
CA ASN A 65 10.25 -1.20 1.63
C ASN A 65 9.18 -1.27 0.55
N SER A 66 9.60 -1.65 -0.64
CA SER A 66 8.66 -1.86 -1.74
C SER A 66 9.00 -3.14 -2.48
N ILE A 67 7.97 -3.81 -2.97
CA ILE A 67 8.10 -4.93 -3.90
C ILE A 67 7.32 -4.59 -5.15
N LYS A 68 7.85 -4.97 -6.30
CA LYS A 68 7.17 -4.79 -7.57
C LYS A 68 6.46 -6.06 -7.97
N ILE A 69 5.26 -5.90 -8.50
CA ILE A 69 4.46 -7.01 -9.01
C ILE A 69 4.09 -6.75 -10.47
N ASN A 70 3.85 -7.81 -11.20
CA ASN A 70 3.24 -7.74 -12.51
C ASN A 70 1.74 -7.96 -12.33
N ALA A 71 1.00 -6.86 -12.29
CA ALA A 71 -0.44 -6.90 -12.03
C ALA A 71 -1.19 -7.37 -13.27
N SER A 72 -1.69 -8.59 -13.24
CA SER A 72 -2.52 -9.19 -14.28
C SER A 72 -3.51 -10.16 -13.66
N GLU A 73 -4.60 -10.43 -14.37
CA GLU A 73 -5.57 -11.41 -13.89
C GLU A 73 -4.95 -12.80 -13.71
N ASN A 74 -3.99 -13.18 -14.56
CA ASN A 74 -3.29 -14.46 -14.45
C ASN A 74 -2.47 -14.57 -13.15
N ASN A 75 -1.99 -13.45 -12.61
CA ASN A 75 -1.22 -13.42 -11.37
C ASN A 75 -2.08 -13.23 -10.13
N LYS A 76 -3.39 -13.13 -10.30
CA LYS A 76 -4.33 -12.97 -9.18
C LYS A 76 -4.65 -14.34 -8.58
N ASN A 77 -3.63 -14.97 -7.96
CA ASN A 77 -3.73 -16.31 -7.39
C ASN A 77 -2.82 -16.44 -6.17
N MET A 78 -3.04 -17.49 -5.38
CA MET A 78 -2.34 -17.69 -4.11
C MET A 78 -0.83 -17.91 -4.28
N SER A 79 -0.42 -18.61 -5.34
CA SER A 79 1.02 -18.83 -5.59
C SER A 79 1.76 -17.53 -5.80
N TYR A 80 1.16 -16.58 -6.50
CA TYR A 80 1.76 -15.28 -6.74
C TYR A 80 1.76 -14.43 -5.47
N LEU A 81 0.68 -14.47 -4.70
CA LEU A 81 0.57 -13.74 -3.43
C LEU A 81 1.55 -14.24 -2.38
N ALA A 82 1.94 -15.51 -2.45
CA ALA A 82 2.88 -16.10 -1.49
C ALA A 82 4.21 -15.35 -1.43
N LYS A 83 4.63 -14.74 -2.54
CA LYS A 83 5.86 -13.94 -2.58
C LYS A 83 5.80 -12.77 -1.60
N ALA A 84 4.64 -12.13 -1.48
CA ALA A 84 4.47 -11.01 -0.56
C ALA A 84 4.48 -11.48 0.89
N TYR A 85 3.83 -12.59 1.20
CA TYR A 85 3.88 -13.17 2.54
C TYR A 85 5.31 -13.55 2.93
N ASP A 86 6.05 -14.20 2.04
CA ASP A 86 7.44 -14.57 2.28
C ASP A 86 8.30 -13.33 2.56
N TYR A 87 8.10 -12.28 1.79
CA TYR A 87 8.81 -11.02 2.00
C TYR A 87 8.52 -10.42 3.37
N LEU A 88 7.25 -10.36 3.74
CA LEU A 88 6.83 -9.81 5.04
C LEU A 88 7.44 -10.60 6.20
N ILE A 89 7.43 -11.91 6.12
CA ILE A 89 7.98 -12.79 7.16
C ILE A 89 9.50 -12.64 7.25
N LYS A 90 10.19 -12.70 6.12
CA LYS A 90 11.65 -12.59 6.09
C LYS A 90 12.17 -11.25 6.62
N ASN A 91 11.41 -10.19 6.43
CA ASN A 91 11.80 -8.85 6.83
C ASN A 91 11.19 -8.43 8.18
N ASN A 92 10.67 -9.37 8.93
CA ASN A 92 10.18 -9.18 10.29
C ASN A 92 9.10 -8.11 10.40
N TYR A 93 8.18 -8.07 9.43
CA TYR A 93 7.02 -7.20 9.53
C TYR A 93 6.07 -7.71 10.60
N SER A 94 5.60 -6.79 11.43
CA SER A 94 4.65 -7.12 12.49
C SER A 94 3.22 -7.08 11.99
N ARG A 95 2.32 -7.56 12.83
CA ARG A 95 0.90 -7.60 12.56
C ARG A 95 0.28 -6.21 12.34
N ASP A 96 0.85 -5.17 12.95
CA ASP A 96 0.34 -3.81 12.85
C ASP A 96 1.01 -2.99 11.74
N CYS A 97 1.77 -3.63 10.86
CA CYS A 97 2.34 -2.96 9.70
C CYS A 97 1.24 -2.42 8.77
N ILE A 98 1.62 -1.45 7.96
CA ILE A 98 0.71 -0.87 6.96
C ILE A 98 1.18 -1.29 5.58
N ILE A 99 0.26 -1.79 4.79
CA ILE A 99 0.54 -2.23 3.42
C ILE A 99 -0.20 -1.30 2.46
N PHE A 100 0.56 -0.70 1.55
CA PHE A 100 0.03 0.20 0.52
C PHE A 100 0.05 -0.51 -0.83
N GLY A 101 -1.07 -0.49 -1.54
CA GLY A 101 -1.10 -0.89 -2.93
C GLY A 101 -0.99 0.34 -3.83
N VAL A 102 -0.06 0.30 -4.78
CA VAL A 102 0.16 1.40 -5.72
C VAL A 102 0.02 0.86 -7.14
N GLY A 103 -1.11 1.14 -7.77
CA GLY A 103 -1.43 0.63 -9.09
C GLY A 103 -2.92 0.71 -9.38
N GLY A 104 -3.37 -0.10 -10.31
CA GLY A 104 -4.78 -0.19 -10.66
C GLY A 104 -5.57 -1.15 -9.78
N GLY A 105 -6.77 -1.53 -10.26
CA GLY A 105 -7.69 -2.38 -9.49
C GLY A 105 -7.12 -3.73 -9.10
N ILE A 106 -6.38 -4.39 -10.00
CA ILE A 106 -5.76 -5.69 -9.71
C ILE A 106 -4.76 -5.58 -8.57
N THR A 107 -3.90 -4.55 -8.61
CA THR A 107 -2.93 -4.30 -7.54
C THR A 107 -3.64 -4.03 -6.21
N CYS A 108 -4.68 -3.23 -6.23
CA CYS A 108 -5.45 -2.91 -5.02
C CYS A 108 -6.16 -4.14 -4.45
N ASP A 109 -6.74 -4.98 -5.31
CA ASP A 109 -7.38 -6.22 -4.87
C ASP A 109 -6.38 -7.17 -4.20
N MET A 110 -5.22 -7.37 -4.83
CA MET A 110 -4.16 -8.22 -4.29
C MET A 110 -3.64 -7.68 -2.95
N THR A 111 -3.40 -6.37 -2.89
CA THR A 111 -2.91 -5.72 -1.67
C THR A 111 -3.91 -5.86 -0.53
N GLY A 112 -5.20 -5.63 -0.81
CA GLY A 112 -6.25 -5.78 0.20
C GLY A 112 -6.35 -7.20 0.73
N PHE A 113 -6.23 -8.20 -0.13
CA PHE A 113 -6.22 -9.60 0.30
C PHE A 113 -5.02 -9.92 1.19
N ILE A 114 -3.83 -9.48 0.79
CA ILE A 114 -2.61 -9.67 1.57
C ILE A 114 -2.75 -9.00 2.94
N ALA A 115 -3.20 -7.76 2.98
CA ALA A 115 -3.34 -7.01 4.23
C ALA A 115 -4.37 -7.66 5.17
N SER A 116 -5.45 -8.21 4.63
CA SER A 116 -6.51 -8.82 5.45
C SER A 116 -6.13 -10.20 5.97
N THR A 117 -5.15 -10.88 5.37
CA THR A 117 -4.78 -12.25 5.70
C THR A 117 -3.43 -12.40 6.38
N PHE A 118 -2.56 -11.39 6.31
CA PHE A 118 -1.23 -11.46 6.94
C PHE A 118 -1.38 -11.34 8.46
N LEU A 119 -1.04 -12.43 9.15
CA LEU A 119 -1.13 -12.55 10.60
C LEU A 119 -2.52 -12.10 11.11
#